data_e5283c2baeb3ac97ca298c9cc1f5f113
#
_entry.id   e5283c2baeb3ac97ca298c9cc1f5f113
#
_cell.length_a   1.000
_cell.length_b   1.000
_cell.length_c   1.000
_cell.angle_alpha   90.00
_cell.angle_beta   90.00
_cell.angle_gamma   90.00
#
_symmetry.space_group_name_H-M   'P 1'
#
loop_
_entity.id
_entity.type
_entity.pdbx_description
1 polymer ?
#
loop_
_entity_poly.entity_id
_entity_poly.type
_entity_poly.pdbx_seq_one_letter_code
_entity_poly.pdbx_strand_id
1 'polypeptide(L)'
;MRPRAMTKLTFGAAAAATLGLLATLAPTADAHQPSSPTPAQKRVGYFTQWGIYGRNFQVKDLETSGTAAKLSHVNYAFGVIGPDGKCLMGNAPGSDPWADYVRPVDAANSVDGVADTTDQRLAGNFNELRELKAKHPGLKVMISLGGWSGSAHFSDAVRTDAGRKALVASCVDTYIKGDLPADGARGGAGAAAGVFDGVDLDWEWPGSDGAPGNVIRPEDKPNFTKLVREFRTQLDAYGRSLPQRRHYDLSAYVPTAPAKIDAGFEVAKIMRDFDFVNLQGYDFHVSGEKTTAQQSALFAENDFSVDGTVKAWLRRGAPAHKLVVGMPFYGQGWTGVTGGGDGLGQPAAGPAPATWTAGSEDYKHLKKLADSGTYTLYRGPKNGHAWLFDGTTLWTYDDPTVLRTKASYVRQRGLGGAMVWSLDADTPDGELITAIDRGLTRR
;
A
#
# COMPACT_ATOMS: atom_id res chain seq x y z
N MET A 1 48.01 11.42 -74.67
CA MET A 1 47.89 12.08 -75.99
C MET A 1 46.84 13.18 -75.90
N ARG A 2 47.19 14.33 -76.36
CA ARG A 2 46.41 15.58 -76.45
C ARG A 2 45.24 15.44 -77.45
N PRO A 3 44.45 16.54 -77.75
CA PRO A 3 43.80 17.58 -76.97
C PRO A 3 42.48 18.12 -77.64
N ARG A 4 41.95 19.22 -77.02
CA ARG A 4 41.17 20.35 -77.64
C ARG A 4 39.69 20.07 -77.93
N ALA A 5 38.75 21.03 -77.81
CA ALA A 5 38.82 22.48 -78.01
C ALA A 5 37.69 23.22 -77.22
N MET A 6 38.03 24.46 -76.98
CA MET A 6 37.13 25.55 -76.52
C MET A 6 36.20 25.99 -77.66
N THR A 7 34.99 26.51 -77.28
CA THR A 7 34.35 27.60 -78.04
C THR A 7 33.58 28.51 -77.03
N LYS A 8 33.92 29.77 -77.11
CA LYS A 8 33.26 30.93 -76.46
C LYS A 8 32.12 31.44 -77.34
N LEU A 9 31.08 32.05 -76.78
CA LEU A 9 30.38 33.27 -77.30
C LEU A 9 29.25 33.60 -76.32
N THR A 10 29.26 34.64 -75.63
CA THR A 10 28.93 36.08 -75.67
C THR A 10 27.45 36.46 -75.41
N PHE A 11 27.28 37.23 -74.38
CA PHE A 11 26.39 38.35 -73.98
C PHE A 11 24.91 38.34 -74.43
N GLY A 12 24.08 38.59 -73.34
CA GLY A 12 22.75 39.15 -73.44
C GLY A 12 22.30 39.58 -72.08
N ALA A 13 22.42 40.88 -71.75
CA ALA A 13 21.92 41.47 -70.54
C ALA A 13 20.39 41.69 -70.61
N ALA A 14 19.63 41.21 -69.64
CA ALA A 14 18.26 41.64 -69.41
C ALA A 14 18.09 41.88 -67.91
N ALA A 15 17.84 43.14 -67.56
CA ALA A 15 17.52 43.54 -66.22
C ALA A 15 16.10 43.05 -65.86
N ALA A 16 15.96 42.32 -64.78
CA ALA A 16 14.67 42.05 -64.13
C ALA A 16 14.72 42.48 -62.68
N ALA A 17 13.82 43.32 -62.31
CA ALA A 17 13.63 43.88 -60.99
C ALA A 17 13.24 42.78 -60.00
N THR A 18 14.01 42.60 -58.92
CA THR A 18 13.68 41.72 -57.80
C THR A 18 12.84 42.51 -56.77
N LEU A 19 11.54 42.23 -56.70
CA LEU A 19 10.73 42.52 -55.53
C LEU A 19 11.16 41.62 -54.37
N GLY A 20 11.76 42.20 -53.37
CA GLY A 20 12.08 41.49 -52.13
C GLY A 20 10.81 41.22 -51.32
N LEU A 21 10.41 39.95 -51.23
CA LEU A 21 9.43 39.51 -50.20
C LEU A 21 10.19 39.31 -48.92
N LEU A 22 10.05 40.21 -47.94
CA LEU A 22 10.40 40.02 -46.56
C LEU A 22 9.39 39.03 -45.95
N ALA A 23 9.73 37.76 -45.87
CA ALA A 23 9.01 36.81 -45.06
C ALA A 23 9.36 37.08 -43.59
N THR A 24 8.48 37.68 -42.83
CA THR A 24 8.52 37.77 -41.37
C THR A 24 8.25 36.35 -40.82
N LEU A 25 9.27 35.68 -40.32
CA LEU A 25 9.15 34.50 -39.49
C LEU A 25 8.47 34.91 -38.18
N ALA A 26 7.15 34.68 -38.07
CA ALA A 26 6.48 34.72 -36.81
C ALA A 26 7.01 33.55 -35.94
N PRO A 27 7.33 33.75 -34.64
CA PRO A 27 7.69 32.64 -33.76
C PRO A 27 6.45 31.74 -33.65
N THR A 28 6.63 30.48 -34.03
CA THR A 28 5.65 29.42 -33.74
C THR A 28 5.58 29.33 -32.21
N ALA A 29 4.49 29.83 -31.62
CA ALA A 29 4.18 29.54 -30.24
C ALA A 29 4.06 28.01 -30.12
N ASP A 30 4.96 27.40 -29.37
CA ASP A 30 4.83 26.03 -28.91
C ASP A 30 3.45 25.93 -28.23
N ALA A 31 2.51 25.30 -28.91
CA ALA A 31 1.24 24.94 -28.31
C ALA A 31 1.58 23.93 -27.19
N HIS A 32 1.61 24.42 -25.96
CA HIS A 32 1.58 23.56 -24.77
C HIS A 32 0.38 22.62 -24.96
N GLN A 33 0.66 21.37 -25.34
CA GLN A 33 -0.36 20.34 -25.21
C GLN A 33 -0.77 20.30 -23.74
N PRO A 34 -2.06 20.39 -23.40
CA PRO A 34 -2.48 20.22 -22.02
C PRO A 34 -1.98 18.85 -21.57
N SER A 35 -1.07 18.83 -20.59
CA SER A 35 -0.62 17.62 -19.94
C SER A 35 -1.85 16.88 -19.46
N SER A 36 -2.02 15.63 -19.86
CA SER A 36 -3.07 14.77 -19.34
C SER A 36 -3.08 14.90 -17.82
N PRO A 37 -4.25 15.07 -17.17
CA PRO A 37 -4.29 15.24 -15.72
C PRO A 37 -3.59 14.07 -15.08
N THR A 38 -2.60 14.37 -14.25
CA THR A 38 -1.91 13.32 -13.45
C THR A 38 -2.97 12.60 -12.63
N PRO A 39 -3.05 11.26 -12.68
CA PRO A 39 -4.03 10.54 -11.86
C PRO A 39 -3.92 10.95 -10.40
N ALA A 40 -5.05 11.10 -9.73
CA ALA A 40 -5.05 11.43 -8.31
C ALA A 40 -4.26 10.38 -7.52
N GLN A 41 -3.35 10.83 -6.66
CA GLN A 41 -2.52 9.94 -5.85
C GLN A 41 -3.39 9.15 -4.88
N LYS A 42 -3.10 7.85 -4.76
CA LYS A 42 -3.83 6.94 -3.88
C LYS A 42 -3.53 7.26 -2.41
N ARG A 43 -4.54 7.02 -1.58
CA ARG A 43 -4.45 7.00 -0.12
C ARG A 43 -5.04 5.68 0.31
N VAL A 44 -4.17 4.72 0.63
CA VAL A 44 -4.53 3.35 0.99
C VAL A 44 -4.38 3.21 2.50
N GLY A 45 -5.39 2.69 3.19
CA GLY A 45 -5.30 2.42 4.62
C GLY A 45 -5.64 0.97 4.93
N TYR A 46 -4.79 0.30 5.72
CA TYR A 46 -5.11 -1.03 6.21
C TYR A 46 -6.06 -0.94 7.41
N PHE A 47 -7.21 -1.61 7.30
CA PHE A 47 -8.15 -1.87 8.40
C PHE A 47 -7.92 -3.29 8.91
N THR A 48 -7.58 -3.40 10.20
CA THR A 48 -7.33 -4.68 10.84
C THR A 48 -8.62 -5.33 11.29
N GLN A 49 -8.91 -6.56 10.81
CA GLN A 49 -10.09 -7.36 11.16
C GLN A 49 -10.30 -7.44 12.67
N TRP A 50 -9.21 -7.67 13.40
CA TRP A 50 -9.18 -7.85 14.85
C TRP A 50 -9.21 -6.53 15.65
N GLY A 51 -9.18 -5.40 14.99
CA GLY A 51 -9.25 -4.07 15.62
C GLY A 51 -10.51 -3.87 16.46
N ILE A 52 -11.59 -4.55 16.09
CA ILE A 52 -12.89 -4.52 16.79
C ILE A 52 -12.85 -5.07 18.22
N TYR A 53 -11.83 -5.86 18.57
CA TYR A 53 -11.68 -6.45 19.92
C TYR A 53 -10.99 -5.52 20.90
N GLY A 54 -9.80 -5.85 21.37
CA GLY A 54 -9.08 -5.09 22.39
C GLY A 54 -8.85 -3.61 22.08
N ARG A 55 -8.69 -3.25 20.80
CA ARG A 55 -8.55 -1.85 20.34
C ARG A 55 -9.90 -1.12 20.27
N ASN A 56 -11.01 -1.86 20.20
CA ASN A 56 -12.36 -1.35 20.02
C ASN A 56 -12.48 -0.36 18.85
N PHE A 57 -11.77 -0.65 17.75
CA PHE A 57 -11.78 0.14 16.55
C PHE A 57 -12.73 -0.47 15.53
N GLN A 58 -13.82 0.23 15.26
CA GLN A 58 -14.91 -0.21 14.39
C GLN A 58 -14.75 0.43 13.00
N VAL A 59 -15.40 -0.14 11.98
CA VAL A 59 -15.45 0.50 10.65
C VAL A 59 -16.08 1.90 10.74
N LYS A 60 -17.03 2.11 11.64
CA LYS A 60 -17.62 3.42 11.95
C LYS A 60 -16.58 4.48 12.32
N ASP A 61 -15.48 4.11 12.97
CA ASP A 61 -14.45 5.07 13.36
C ASP A 61 -13.77 5.72 12.16
N LEU A 62 -13.75 5.05 11.00
CA LEU A 62 -13.30 5.64 9.74
C LEU A 62 -14.21 6.79 9.29
N GLU A 63 -15.51 6.68 9.55
CA GLU A 63 -16.47 7.74 9.25
C GLU A 63 -16.37 8.89 10.25
N THR A 64 -16.44 8.57 11.55
CA THR A 64 -16.49 9.59 12.62
C THR A 64 -15.22 10.41 12.75
N SER A 65 -14.05 9.83 12.46
CA SER A 65 -12.77 10.55 12.39
C SER A 65 -12.61 11.38 11.10
N GLY A 66 -13.50 11.23 10.13
CA GLY A 66 -13.37 11.80 8.80
C GLY A 66 -12.24 11.18 7.98
N THR A 67 -11.74 9.99 8.37
CA THR A 67 -10.70 9.24 7.65
C THR A 67 -11.21 8.73 6.32
N ALA A 68 -12.44 8.18 6.27
CA ALA A 68 -13.03 7.62 5.05
C ALA A 68 -13.06 8.63 3.90
N ALA A 69 -13.39 9.89 4.18
CA ALA A 69 -13.41 10.97 3.18
C ALA A 69 -12.02 11.31 2.58
N LYS A 70 -10.94 10.89 3.23
CA LYS A 70 -9.57 11.13 2.80
C LYS A 70 -8.96 9.92 2.09
N LEU A 71 -9.53 8.73 2.26
CA LEU A 71 -9.04 7.50 1.64
C LEU A 71 -9.54 7.33 0.20
N SER A 72 -8.74 6.71 -0.63
CA SER A 72 -9.15 6.15 -1.92
C SER A 72 -9.39 4.65 -1.84
N HIS A 73 -8.68 3.96 -0.92
CA HIS A 73 -8.75 2.52 -0.72
C HIS A 73 -8.67 2.18 0.76
N VAL A 74 -9.46 1.19 1.17
CA VAL A 74 -9.30 0.45 2.42
C VAL A 74 -8.84 -0.96 2.06
N ASN A 75 -7.68 -1.38 2.54
CA ASN A 75 -7.24 -2.76 2.49
C ASN A 75 -7.69 -3.46 3.77
N TYR A 76 -8.60 -4.42 3.64
CA TYR A 76 -9.07 -5.22 4.77
C TYR A 76 -8.09 -6.36 5.08
N ALA A 77 -7.50 -6.36 6.24
CA ALA A 77 -6.49 -7.32 6.67
C ALA A 77 -7.07 -8.30 7.69
N PHE A 78 -7.17 -9.61 7.40
CA PHE A 78 -6.72 -10.28 6.19
C PHE A 78 -7.71 -11.37 5.74
N GLY A 79 -7.66 -11.69 4.45
CA GLY A 79 -8.13 -12.97 3.95
C GLY A 79 -7.06 -14.04 4.12
N VAL A 80 -7.47 -15.29 4.33
CA VAL A 80 -6.58 -16.40 4.69
C VAL A 80 -6.54 -17.43 3.56
N ILE A 81 -5.34 -17.95 3.27
CA ILE A 81 -5.13 -19.12 2.42
C ILE A 81 -4.94 -20.33 3.33
N GLY A 82 -5.82 -21.31 3.19
CA GLY A 82 -5.78 -22.54 3.97
C GLY A 82 -4.72 -23.54 3.50
N PRO A 83 -4.50 -24.60 4.27
CA PRO A 83 -3.54 -25.65 3.92
C PRO A 83 -3.92 -26.44 2.67
N ASP A 84 -5.19 -26.35 2.21
CA ASP A 84 -5.68 -26.89 0.94
C ASP A 84 -5.34 -25.98 -0.26
N GLY A 85 -4.66 -24.87 -0.04
CA GLY A 85 -4.25 -23.90 -1.06
C GLY A 85 -5.40 -23.06 -1.60
N LYS A 86 -6.47 -22.84 -0.81
CA LYS A 86 -7.63 -22.01 -1.20
C LYS A 86 -7.86 -20.87 -0.22
N CYS A 87 -8.54 -19.83 -0.66
CA CYS A 87 -9.10 -18.83 0.22
C CYS A 87 -10.18 -19.45 1.09
N LEU A 88 -9.95 -19.46 2.38
CA LEU A 88 -10.74 -20.18 3.35
C LEU A 88 -11.42 -19.18 4.28
N MET A 89 -12.74 -19.35 4.45
CA MET A 89 -13.50 -18.68 5.50
C MET A 89 -13.95 -19.75 6.49
N GLY A 90 -13.80 -19.48 7.79
CA GLY A 90 -14.23 -20.41 8.84
C GLY A 90 -13.07 -20.99 9.63
N ASN A 91 -12.92 -22.31 9.71
CA ASN A 91 -12.06 -23.00 10.69
C ASN A 91 -10.55 -23.02 10.37
N ALA A 92 -9.96 -21.96 9.81
CA ALA A 92 -8.53 -21.87 9.57
C ALA A 92 -7.87 -20.86 10.52
N PRO A 93 -6.62 -21.08 10.96
CA PRO A 93 -5.88 -20.08 11.72
C PRO A 93 -5.84 -18.73 10.98
N GLY A 94 -6.19 -17.64 11.68
CA GLY A 94 -6.26 -16.30 11.11
C GLY A 94 -7.58 -15.97 10.39
N SER A 95 -8.52 -16.92 10.22
CA SER A 95 -9.87 -16.67 9.75
C SER A 95 -10.78 -16.32 10.92
N ASP A 96 -11.57 -15.28 10.77
CA ASP A 96 -12.53 -14.84 11.79
C ASP A 96 -13.88 -14.46 11.16
N PRO A 97 -14.71 -15.46 10.80
CA PRO A 97 -16.03 -15.22 10.24
C PRO A 97 -16.93 -14.39 11.15
N TRP A 98 -16.73 -14.48 12.47
CA TRP A 98 -17.48 -13.70 13.44
C TRP A 98 -17.24 -12.20 13.24
N ALA A 99 -15.99 -11.77 13.19
CA ALA A 99 -15.65 -10.38 12.89
C ALA A 99 -16.06 -9.97 11.48
N ASP A 100 -15.86 -10.86 10.50
CA ASP A 100 -16.04 -10.57 9.09
C ASP A 100 -17.50 -10.32 8.71
N TYR A 101 -18.41 -11.29 8.99
CA TYR A 101 -19.77 -11.21 8.46
C TYR A 101 -20.88 -11.80 9.34
N VAL A 102 -20.53 -12.39 10.52
CA VAL A 102 -21.53 -13.05 11.39
C VAL A 102 -21.99 -12.17 12.53
N ARG A 103 -21.08 -11.43 13.17
CA ARG A 103 -21.34 -10.59 14.34
C ARG A 103 -22.38 -9.51 14.03
N PRO A 104 -23.52 -9.46 14.75
CA PRO A 104 -24.41 -8.33 14.61
C PRO A 104 -23.76 -7.05 15.18
N VAL A 105 -23.88 -5.96 14.45
CA VAL A 105 -23.41 -4.63 14.87
C VAL A 105 -24.60 -3.84 15.39
N ASP A 106 -24.46 -3.25 16.57
CA ASP A 106 -25.50 -2.40 17.12
C ASP A 106 -25.51 -0.99 16.50
N ALA A 107 -26.59 -0.24 16.67
CA ALA A 107 -26.74 1.08 16.09
C ALA A 107 -25.63 2.08 16.52
N ALA A 108 -25.06 1.91 17.70
CA ALA A 108 -24.00 2.79 18.20
C ALA A 108 -22.67 2.57 17.45
N ASN A 109 -22.43 1.35 16.99
CA ASN A 109 -21.22 0.93 16.27
C ASN A 109 -21.40 0.79 14.77
N SER A 110 -22.65 0.88 14.23
CA SER A 110 -22.94 0.84 12.81
C SER A 110 -22.60 2.15 12.11
N VAL A 111 -22.08 2.05 10.90
CA VAL A 111 -21.74 3.19 10.03
C VAL A 111 -22.98 4.00 9.67
N ASP A 112 -24.11 3.36 9.38
CA ASP A 112 -25.37 4.04 9.04
C ASP A 112 -26.22 4.44 10.26
N GLY A 113 -25.87 3.95 11.45
CA GLY A 113 -26.56 4.20 12.71
C GLY A 113 -27.78 3.27 12.94
N VAL A 114 -27.91 2.21 12.13
CA VAL A 114 -28.97 1.20 12.25
C VAL A 114 -28.37 -0.13 12.73
N ALA A 115 -28.98 -0.77 13.70
CA ALA A 115 -28.50 -2.07 14.17
C ALA A 115 -28.78 -3.19 13.15
N ASP A 116 -27.84 -4.12 13.04
CA ASP A 116 -28.03 -5.34 12.24
C ASP A 116 -29.22 -6.17 12.74
N THR A 117 -30.02 -6.70 11.82
CA THR A 117 -31.12 -7.60 12.15
C THR A 117 -30.67 -9.06 12.18
N THR A 118 -31.45 -9.95 12.79
CA THR A 118 -31.07 -11.36 12.94
C THR A 118 -31.20 -12.16 11.64
N ASP A 119 -31.99 -11.69 10.69
CA ASP A 119 -32.34 -12.35 9.42
C ASP A 119 -31.57 -11.83 8.20
N GLN A 120 -30.77 -10.73 8.33
CA GLN A 120 -29.98 -10.23 7.22
C GLN A 120 -28.82 -11.19 6.90
N ARG A 121 -28.48 -11.30 5.61
CA ARG A 121 -27.45 -12.24 5.13
C ARG A 121 -26.02 -11.78 5.37
N LEU A 122 -25.77 -10.50 5.58
CA LEU A 122 -24.45 -9.93 5.81
C LEU A 122 -24.48 -9.02 7.03
N ALA A 123 -23.56 -9.23 7.94
CA ALA A 123 -23.33 -8.43 9.16
C ALA A 123 -21.83 -8.12 9.31
N GLY A 124 -21.42 -7.73 10.50
CA GLY A 124 -20.01 -7.55 10.85
C GLY A 124 -19.26 -6.53 9.99
N ASN A 125 -17.95 -6.64 9.98
CA ASN A 125 -17.09 -5.68 9.26
C ASN A 125 -17.44 -5.56 7.77
N PHE A 126 -17.87 -6.64 7.11
CA PHE A 126 -18.21 -6.60 5.69
C PHE A 126 -19.47 -5.79 5.43
N ASN A 127 -20.50 -5.89 6.29
CA ASN A 127 -21.68 -5.05 6.19
C ASN A 127 -21.32 -3.58 6.41
N GLU A 128 -20.57 -3.30 7.46
CA GLU A 128 -20.13 -1.95 7.79
C GLU A 128 -19.28 -1.31 6.67
N LEU A 129 -18.41 -2.08 6.02
CA LEU A 129 -17.67 -1.62 4.84
C LEU A 129 -18.57 -1.34 3.65
N ARG A 130 -19.64 -2.13 3.45
CA ARG A 130 -20.65 -1.87 2.42
C ARG A 130 -21.39 -0.56 2.68
N GLU A 131 -21.75 -0.29 3.93
CA GLU A 131 -22.39 0.96 4.35
C GLU A 131 -21.45 2.15 4.21
N LEU A 132 -20.17 1.98 4.58
CA LEU A 132 -19.14 3.01 4.40
C LEU A 132 -18.99 3.39 2.91
N LYS A 133 -18.97 2.41 2.01
CA LYS A 133 -18.95 2.65 0.57
C LYS A 133 -20.20 3.36 0.06
N ALA A 134 -21.37 3.09 0.64
CA ALA A 134 -22.60 3.80 0.28
C ALA A 134 -22.53 5.29 0.63
N LYS A 135 -21.88 5.64 1.75
CA LYS A 135 -21.61 7.05 2.12
C LYS A 135 -20.48 7.68 1.30
N HIS A 136 -19.50 6.88 0.88
CA HIS A 136 -18.32 7.31 0.13
C HIS A 136 -18.21 6.56 -1.22
N PRO A 137 -18.99 6.89 -2.26
CA PRO A 137 -19.02 6.13 -3.52
C PRO A 137 -17.69 6.04 -4.27
N GLY A 138 -16.74 6.93 -3.97
CA GLY A 138 -15.39 6.91 -4.53
C GLY A 138 -14.40 6.00 -3.79
N LEU A 139 -14.77 5.51 -2.59
CA LEU A 139 -13.94 4.64 -1.78
C LEU A 139 -13.98 3.21 -2.31
N LYS A 140 -12.81 2.62 -2.53
CA LYS A 140 -12.67 1.21 -2.86
C LYS A 140 -12.26 0.41 -1.63
N VAL A 141 -12.75 -0.82 -1.53
CA VAL A 141 -12.36 -1.77 -0.49
C VAL A 141 -11.68 -2.96 -1.16
N MET A 142 -10.47 -3.29 -0.69
CA MET A 142 -9.67 -4.41 -1.19
C MET A 142 -9.60 -5.48 -0.10
N ILE A 143 -9.70 -6.76 -0.47
CA ILE A 143 -9.28 -7.83 0.45
C ILE A 143 -7.77 -8.02 0.34
N SER A 144 -7.05 -7.91 1.44
CA SER A 144 -5.63 -8.25 1.50
C SER A 144 -5.49 -9.71 1.91
N LEU A 145 -4.71 -10.48 1.14
CA LEU A 145 -4.55 -11.92 1.33
C LEU A 145 -3.16 -12.21 1.90
N GLY A 146 -3.10 -12.79 3.08
CA GLY A 146 -1.85 -13.22 3.71
C GLY A 146 -1.44 -12.41 4.93
N GLY A 147 -0.47 -11.50 4.76
CA GLY A 147 0.23 -10.82 5.83
C GLY A 147 1.31 -11.69 6.48
N TRP A 148 2.02 -11.13 7.47
CA TRP A 148 3.14 -11.80 8.13
C TRP A 148 2.79 -13.22 8.61
N SER A 149 1.68 -13.37 9.34
CA SER A 149 1.23 -14.65 9.90
C SER A 149 0.48 -15.54 8.91
N GLY A 150 -0.04 -14.98 7.82
CA GLY A 150 -0.90 -15.68 6.85
C GLY A 150 -0.18 -16.15 5.59
N SER A 151 1.15 -15.99 5.50
CA SER A 151 1.91 -16.29 4.29
C SER A 151 2.36 -17.74 4.13
N ALA A 152 2.15 -18.61 5.13
CA ALA A 152 2.72 -19.96 5.19
C ALA A 152 2.34 -20.84 3.99
N HIS A 153 1.13 -20.71 3.45
CA HIS A 153 0.61 -21.62 2.44
C HIS A 153 0.74 -21.13 0.98
N PHE A 154 1.21 -19.90 0.75
CA PHE A 154 1.38 -19.39 -0.61
C PHE A 154 2.26 -20.25 -1.49
N SER A 155 3.48 -20.56 -1.03
CA SER A 155 4.46 -21.30 -1.82
C SER A 155 3.95 -22.66 -2.27
N ASP A 156 3.18 -23.35 -1.40
CA ASP A 156 2.56 -24.65 -1.74
C ASP A 156 1.40 -24.49 -2.73
N ALA A 157 0.51 -23.51 -2.49
CA ALA A 157 -0.66 -23.27 -3.32
C ALA A 157 -0.30 -22.88 -4.78
N VAL A 158 0.84 -22.18 -4.97
CA VAL A 158 1.22 -21.67 -6.30
C VAL A 158 2.14 -22.60 -7.10
N ARG A 159 2.53 -23.76 -6.58
CA ARG A 159 3.51 -24.66 -7.22
C ARG A 159 3.11 -25.10 -8.61
N THR A 160 1.84 -25.43 -8.81
CA THR A 160 1.30 -25.95 -10.07
C THR A 160 0.34 -24.97 -10.71
N ASP A 161 0.13 -25.10 -12.01
CA ASP A 161 -0.87 -24.30 -12.73
C ASP A 161 -2.29 -24.55 -12.20
N ALA A 162 -2.61 -25.81 -11.93
CA ALA A 162 -3.89 -26.20 -11.35
C ALA A 162 -4.09 -25.59 -9.95
N GLY A 163 -3.06 -25.64 -9.09
CA GLY A 163 -3.09 -25.02 -7.76
C GLY A 163 -3.33 -23.50 -7.83
N ARG A 164 -2.57 -22.80 -8.66
CA ARG A 164 -2.76 -21.35 -8.86
C ARG A 164 -4.18 -20.99 -9.32
N LYS A 165 -4.72 -21.72 -10.30
CA LYS A 165 -6.10 -21.52 -10.79
C LYS A 165 -7.12 -21.78 -9.69
N ALA A 166 -6.95 -22.83 -8.91
CA ALA A 166 -7.85 -23.17 -7.81
C ALA A 166 -7.80 -22.15 -6.67
N LEU A 167 -6.59 -21.71 -6.29
CA LEU A 167 -6.41 -20.63 -5.32
C LEU A 167 -7.15 -19.37 -5.77
N VAL A 168 -6.85 -18.88 -6.98
CA VAL A 168 -7.43 -17.62 -7.47
C VAL A 168 -8.96 -17.74 -7.62
N ALA A 169 -9.46 -18.86 -8.15
CA ALA A 169 -10.90 -19.09 -8.27
C ALA A 169 -11.59 -19.01 -6.91
N SER A 170 -11.04 -19.69 -5.89
CA SER A 170 -11.63 -19.67 -4.54
C SER A 170 -11.63 -18.28 -3.93
N CYS A 171 -10.56 -17.48 -4.12
CA CYS A 171 -10.52 -16.10 -3.60
C CYS A 171 -11.51 -15.18 -4.34
N VAL A 172 -11.62 -15.33 -5.66
CA VAL A 172 -12.59 -14.57 -6.47
C VAL A 172 -14.02 -14.95 -6.08
N ASP A 173 -14.32 -16.24 -5.90
CA ASP A 173 -15.63 -16.71 -5.49
C ASP A 173 -15.99 -16.15 -4.09
N THR A 174 -15.10 -16.30 -3.12
CA THR A 174 -15.35 -15.88 -1.73
C THR A 174 -15.50 -14.37 -1.60
N TYR A 175 -14.56 -13.59 -2.11
CA TYR A 175 -14.50 -12.16 -1.80
C TYR A 175 -15.08 -11.26 -2.90
N ILE A 176 -14.87 -11.60 -4.17
CA ILE A 176 -15.30 -10.73 -5.27
C ILE A 176 -16.75 -11.03 -5.68
N LYS A 177 -17.12 -12.32 -5.78
CA LYS A 177 -18.51 -12.72 -5.99
C LYS A 177 -19.32 -12.70 -4.68
N GLY A 178 -18.63 -12.80 -3.54
CA GLY A 178 -19.23 -12.70 -2.22
C GLY A 178 -19.92 -13.99 -1.75
N ASP A 179 -19.43 -15.15 -2.21
CA ASP A 179 -19.95 -16.46 -1.83
C ASP A 179 -19.34 -16.88 -0.47
N LEU A 180 -20.04 -16.54 0.59
CA LEU A 180 -19.60 -16.83 1.96
C LEU A 180 -20.19 -18.16 2.45
N PRO A 181 -19.49 -18.91 3.32
CA PRO A 181 -20.10 -20.04 4.02
C PRO A 181 -21.39 -19.63 4.74
N ALA A 182 -22.40 -20.49 4.71
CA ALA A 182 -23.64 -20.24 5.43
C ALA A 182 -23.45 -20.49 6.93
N ASP A 183 -23.92 -19.56 7.77
CA ASP A 183 -23.96 -19.67 9.23
C ASP A 183 -25.33 -19.12 9.72
N GLY A 184 -26.29 -19.99 9.94
CA GLY A 184 -27.66 -19.61 10.23
C GLY A 184 -28.27 -18.79 9.09
N ALA A 185 -28.67 -17.55 9.38
CA ALA A 185 -29.18 -16.61 8.37
C ALA A 185 -28.05 -15.91 7.59
N ARG A 186 -26.80 -16.00 8.07
CA ARG A 186 -25.65 -15.31 7.49
C ARG A 186 -25.05 -16.08 6.33
N GLY A 187 -24.36 -15.37 5.44
CA GLY A 187 -23.60 -15.96 4.33
C GLY A 187 -24.45 -16.44 3.16
N GLY A 188 -23.95 -17.47 2.47
CA GLY A 188 -24.51 -18.01 1.24
C GLY A 188 -24.02 -17.28 -0.01
N ALA A 189 -24.41 -17.79 -1.18
CA ALA A 189 -23.98 -17.27 -2.48
C ALA A 189 -24.32 -15.79 -2.65
N GLY A 190 -23.32 -14.97 -3.00
CA GLY A 190 -23.46 -13.54 -3.25
C GLY A 190 -23.78 -12.67 -2.02
N ALA A 191 -23.69 -13.20 -0.79
CA ALA A 191 -24.01 -12.43 0.42
C ALA A 191 -23.14 -11.17 0.58
N ALA A 192 -21.84 -11.26 0.24
CA ALA A 192 -20.88 -10.15 0.28
C ALA A 192 -20.63 -9.53 -1.11
N ALA A 193 -21.48 -9.79 -2.11
CA ALA A 193 -21.27 -9.20 -3.44
C ALA A 193 -21.21 -7.67 -3.38
N GLY A 194 -20.19 -7.09 -4.02
CA GLY A 194 -19.99 -5.64 -4.06
C GLY A 194 -19.31 -5.02 -2.85
N VAL A 195 -18.95 -5.79 -1.80
CA VAL A 195 -18.13 -5.30 -0.69
C VAL A 195 -16.73 -4.98 -1.20
N PHE A 196 -16.07 -5.94 -1.85
CA PHE A 196 -14.68 -5.78 -2.31
C PHE A 196 -14.61 -5.35 -3.78
N ASP A 197 -13.71 -4.41 -4.04
CA ASP A 197 -13.40 -3.80 -5.35
C ASP A 197 -12.11 -4.33 -5.95
N GLY A 198 -11.45 -5.27 -5.26
CA GLY A 198 -10.18 -5.83 -5.71
C GLY A 198 -9.49 -6.70 -4.67
N VAL A 199 -8.29 -7.12 -5.02
CA VAL A 199 -7.44 -8.02 -4.22
C VAL A 199 -6.07 -7.37 -4.02
N ASP A 200 -5.58 -7.39 -2.81
CA ASP A 200 -4.21 -7.06 -2.43
C ASP A 200 -3.47 -8.35 -2.05
N LEU A 201 -2.27 -8.58 -2.58
CA LEU A 201 -1.48 -9.77 -2.30
C LEU A 201 -0.39 -9.42 -1.27
N ASP A 202 -0.51 -9.97 -0.09
CA ASP A 202 0.41 -9.74 1.02
C ASP A 202 1.18 -11.03 1.34
N TRP A 203 1.97 -11.52 0.38
CA TRP A 203 2.85 -12.67 0.57
C TRP A 203 4.23 -12.21 1.05
N GLU A 204 4.56 -12.51 2.29
CA GLU A 204 5.79 -12.10 2.99
C GLU A 204 6.70 -13.29 3.27
N TRP A 205 7.62 -13.69 2.36
CA TRP A 205 7.93 -13.14 1.04
C TRP A 205 8.16 -14.27 0.02
N PRO A 206 7.79 -14.12 -1.25
CA PRO A 206 8.11 -15.12 -2.26
C PRO A 206 9.61 -15.30 -2.38
N GLY A 207 10.09 -16.55 -2.33
CA GLY A 207 11.50 -16.90 -2.54
C GLY A 207 12.48 -16.38 -1.49
N SER A 208 11.99 -15.84 -0.37
CA SER A 208 12.82 -15.28 0.71
C SER A 208 12.24 -15.57 2.09
N ASP A 209 13.04 -15.29 3.13
CA ASP A 209 12.62 -15.41 4.53
C ASP A 209 11.47 -14.46 4.87
N GLY A 210 10.56 -14.96 5.70
CA GLY A 210 9.42 -14.25 6.29
C GLY A 210 9.18 -14.75 7.71
N ALA A 211 7.90 -14.88 8.10
CA ALA A 211 7.55 -15.46 9.40
C ALA A 211 8.08 -16.88 9.56
N PRO A 212 8.43 -17.31 10.79
CA PRO A 212 8.83 -18.68 11.06
C PRO A 212 7.79 -19.68 10.56
N GLY A 213 8.24 -20.71 9.83
CA GLY A 213 7.37 -21.75 9.26
C GLY A 213 6.94 -21.49 7.81
N ASN A 214 7.22 -20.32 7.23
CA ASN A 214 6.99 -20.09 5.81
C ASN A 214 7.90 -21.00 4.96
N VAL A 215 7.30 -21.58 3.92
CA VAL A 215 8.06 -22.37 2.95
C VAL A 215 8.69 -21.44 1.92
N ILE A 216 9.99 -21.64 1.65
CA ILE A 216 10.78 -20.83 0.73
C ILE A 216 11.25 -21.71 -0.42
N ARG A 217 10.99 -21.31 -1.66
CA ARG A 217 11.42 -22.01 -2.89
C ARG A 217 11.97 -21.04 -3.94
N PRO A 218 13.02 -21.43 -4.69
CA PRO A 218 13.50 -20.61 -5.81
C PRO A 218 12.43 -20.39 -6.89
N GLU A 219 11.50 -21.32 -7.03
CA GLU A 219 10.38 -21.26 -7.97
C GLU A 219 9.30 -20.26 -7.57
N ASP A 220 9.32 -19.76 -6.35
CA ASP A 220 8.32 -18.78 -5.87
C ASP A 220 8.34 -17.50 -6.70
N LYS A 221 9.51 -17.04 -7.14
CA LYS A 221 9.63 -15.85 -8.01
C LYS A 221 8.85 -15.97 -9.32
N PRO A 222 9.09 -16.96 -10.20
CA PRO A 222 8.28 -17.14 -11.41
C PRO A 222 6.83 -17.57 -11.08
N ASN A 223 6.60 -18.26 -9.97
CA ASN A 223 5.24 -18.64 -9.56
C ASN A 223 4.43 -17.43 -9.08
N PHE A 224 5.04 -16.47 -8.39
CA PHE A 224 4.39 -15.21 -8.05
C PHE A 224 3.97 -14.43 -9.30
N THR A 225 4.84 -14.35 -10.31
CA THR A 225 4.49 -13.73 -11.60
C THR A 225 3.28 -14.40 -12.25
N LYS A 226 3.22 -15.73 -12.22
CA LYS A 226 2.08 -16.49 -12.76
C LYS A 226 0.82 -16.31 -11.92
N LEU A 227 0.95 -16.23 -10.58
CA LEU A 227 -0.16 -15.96 -9.68
C LEU A 227 -0.80 -14.61 -9.96
N VAL A 228 0.00 -13.55 -10.07
CA VAL A 228 -0.47 -12.20 -10.41
C VAL A 228 -1.22 -12.18 -11.74
N ARG A 229 -0.66 -12.85 -12.76
CA ARG A 229 -1.31 -13.00 -14.07
C ARG A 229 -2.65 -13.76 -13.96
N GLU A 230 -2.72 -14.80 -13.16
CA GLU A 230 -3.94 -15.57 -12.98
C GLU A 230 -5.03 -14.75 -12.27
N PHE A 231 -4.68 -13.99 -11.21
CA PHE A 231 -5.62 -13.03 -10.58
C PHE A 231 -6.15 -12.02 -11.61
N ARG A 232 -5.27 -11.38 -12.38
CA ARG A 232 -5.70 -10.41 -13.40
C ARG A 232 -6.63 -11.05 -14.42
N THR A 233 -6.32 -12.27 -14.86
CA THR A 233 -7.14 -13.01 -15.84
C THR A 233 -8.54 -13.28 -15.31
N GLN A 234 -8.67 -13.82 -14.09
CA GLN A 234 -9.98 -14.17 -13.52
C GLN A 234 -10.79 -12.94 -13.10
N LEU A 235 -10.14 -11.92 -12.50
CA LEU A 235 -10.79 -10.65 -12.16
C LEU A 235 -11.34 -9.95 -13.40
N ASP A 236 -10.58 -9.90 -14.49
CA ASP A 236 -11.02 -9.30 -15.75
C ASP A 236 -12.14 -10.12 -16.41
N ALA A 237 -12.04 -11.45 -16.35
CA ALA A 237 -13.10 -12.31 -16.90
C ALA A 237 -14.42 -12.10 -16.16
N TYR A 238 -14.38 -12.08 -14.83
CA TYR A 238 -15.57 -11.82 -14.02
C TYR A 238 -16.10 -10.39 -14.24
N GLY A 239 -15.22 -9.37 -14.20
CA GLY A 239 -15.62 -7.98 -14.44
C GLY A 239 -16.29 -7.75 -15.80
N ARG A 240 -15.82 -8.46 -16.85
CA ARG A 240 -16.44 -8.42 -18.18
C ARG A 240 -17.79 -9.15 -18.26
N SER A 241 -18.02 -10.13 -17.41
CA SER A 241 -19.30 -10.90 -17.39
C SER A 241 -20.45 -10.14 -16.74
N LEU A 242 -20.14 -9.10 -15.96
CA LEU A 242 -21.17 -8.28 -15.32
C LEU A 242 -21.93 -7.40 -16.33
N PRO A 243 -23.24 -7.14 -16.12
CA PRO A 243 -24.01 -6.25 -16.98
C PRO A 243 -23.39 -4.86 -17.14
N GLN A 244 -22.89 -4.29 -16.05
CA GLN A 244 -22.06 -3.12 -16.05
C GLN A 244 -20.59 -3.57 -15.89
N ARG A 245 -19.83 -3.54 -16.97
CA ARG A 245 -18.42 -3.94 -16.97
C ARG A 245 -17.67 -3.22 -15.84
N ARG A 246 -16.93 -3.99 -15.05
CA ARG A 246 -16.22 -3.49 -13.89
C ARG A 246 -14.75 -3.89 -13.95
N HIS A 247 -13.87 -2.96 -13.59
CA HIS A 247 -12.47 -3.26 -13.28
C HIS A 247 -12.35 -3.52 -11.78
N TYR A 248 -11.71 -4.64 -11.42
CA TYR A 248 -11.31 -4.94 -10.04
C TYR A 248 -9.82 -4.66 -9.89
N ASP A 249 -9.46 -3.86 -8.90
CA ASP A 249 -8.06 -3.51 -8.66
C ASP A 249 -7.27 -4.74 -8.18
N LEU A 250 -6.00 -4.80 -8.57
CA LEU A 250 -5.05 -5.80 -8.11
C LEU A 250 -3.80 -5.09 -7.60
N SER A 251 -3.46 -5.28 -6.34
CA SER A 251 -2.27 -4.72 -5.71
C SER A 251 -1.47 -5.79 -4.96
N ALA A 252 -0.32 -5.40 -4.43
CA ALA A 252 0.45 -6.22 -3.51
C ALA A 252 1.22 -5.35 -2.53
N TYR A 253 1.47 -5.85 -1.32
CA TYR A 253 2.49 -5.37 -0.40
C TYR A 253 3.84 -5.99 -0.78
N VAL A 254 4.89 -5.17 -0.83
CA VAL A 254 6.18 -5.60 -1.41
C VAL A 254 7.37 -5.07 -0.61
N PRO A 255 8.49 -5.84 -0.53
CA PRO A 255 9.57 -5.59 0.41
C PRO A 255 10.46 -4.40 0.05
N THR A 256 11.17 -3.90 1.07
CA THR A 256 12.20 -2.86 0.93
C THR A 256 13.56 -3.43 0.54
N ALA A 257 13.95 -4.59 1.07
CA ALA A 257 15.29 -5.14 0.91
C ALA A 257 15.57 -5.57 -0.55
N PRO A 258 16.61 -5.02 -1.21
CA PRO A 258 16.95 -5.39 -2.59
C PRO A 258 17.11 -6.90 -2.81
N ALA A 259 17.69 -7.62 -1.84
CA ALA A 259 17.85 -9.07 -1.90
C ALA A 259 16.50 -9.81 -1.97
N LYS A 260 15.50 -9.39 -1.16
CA LYS A 260 14.14 -9.95 -1.19
C LYS A 260 13.42 -9.62 -2.50
N ILE A 261 13.61 -8.41 -3.05
CA ILE A 261 13.06 -8.04 -4.36
C ILE A 261 13.64 -8.95 -5.45
N ASP A 262 14.95 -9.17 -5.44
CA ASP A 262 15.63 -10.00 -6.45
C ASP A 262 15.30 -11.49 -6.31
N ALA A 263 15.07 -11.98 -5.10
CA ALA A 263 14.70 -13.36 -4.83
C ALA A 263 13.24 -13.66 -5.26
N GLY A 264 12.29 -12.73 -5.06
CA GLY A 264 10.86 -13.01 -5.14
C GLY A 264 10.12 -12.38 -6.32
N PHE A 265 10.67 -11.34 -6.99
CA PHE A 265 9.87 -10.50 -7.88
C PHE A 265 10.50 -10.33 -9.27
N GLU A 266 9.77 -10.68 -10.31
CA GLU A 266 10.07 -10.31 -11.71
C GLU A 266 9.41 -8.95 -12.00
N VAL A 267 9.96 -7.87 -11.43
CA VAL A 267 9.31 -6.55 -11.29
C VAL A 267 8.67 -6.06 -12.59
N ALA A 268 9.43 -5.97 -13.69
CA ALA A 268 8.91 -5.46 -14.96
C ALA A 268 7.75 -6.31 -15.54
N LYS A 269 7.66 -7.60 -15.16
CA LYS A 269 6.58 -8.48 -15.61
C LYS A 269 5.32 -8.25 -14.78
N ILE A 270 5.42 -8.30 -13.45
CA ILE A 270 4.27 -8.18 -12.56
C ILE A 270 3.61 -6.80 -12.64
N MET A 271 4.39 -5.74 -12.87
CA MET A 271 3.86 -4.38 -12.99
C MET A 271 2.94 -4.17 -14.20
N ARG A 272 2.87 -5.12 -15.13
CA ARG A 272 1.91 -5.09 -16.25
C ARG A 272 0.49 -5.42 -15.78
N ASP A 273 0.38 -6.28 -14.77
CA ASP A 273 -0.88 -6.84 -14.28
C ASP A 273 -1.38 -6.15 -13.00
N PHE A 274 -0.49 -5.59 -12.18
CA PHE A 274 -0.86 -4.78 -11.02
C PHE A 274 -1.35 -3.39 -11.41
N ASP A 275 -2.36 -2.89 -10.71
CA ASP A 275 -2.78 -1.50 -10.75
C ASP A 275 -1.81 -0.62 -9.96
N PHE A 276 -1.34 -1.10 -8.81
CA PHE A 276 -0.31 -0.47 -7.98
C PHE A 276 0.34 -1.50 -7.05
N VAL A 277 1.43 -1.12 -6.37
CA VAL A 277 2.04 -1.90 -5.29
C VAL A 277 2.32 -1.01 -4.09
N ASN A 278 2.12 -1.56 -2.90
CA ASN A 278 2.38 -0.92 -1.61
C ASN A 278 3.80 -1.27 -1.17
N LEU A 279 4.72 -0.31 -1.25
CA LEU A 279 6.11 -0.49 -0.83
C LEU A 279 6.18 -0.53 0.69
N GLN A 280 6.86 -1.52 1.27
CA GLN A 280 7.27 -1.48 2.66
C GLN A 280 8.11 -0.22 2.90
N GLY A 281 7.63 0.66 3.76
CA GLY A 281 8.30 1.91 4.12
C GLY A 281 8.56 2.01 5.62
N TYR A 282 8.57 0.86 6.31
CA TYR A 282 8.70 0.71 7.75
C TYR A 282 9.30 -0.65 8.11
N ASP A 283 9.54 -0.89 9.41
CA ASP A 283 10.24 -2.06 9.94
C ASP A 283 11.62 -2.26 9.30
N PHE A 284 12.30 -1.15 8.99
CA PHE A 284 13.70 -1.18 8.54
C PHE A 284 14.60 -1.71 9.65
N HIS A 285 14.27 -1.33 10.89
CA HIS A 285 14.82 -1.83 12.14
C HIS A 285 13.68 -2.09 13.11
N VAL A 286 13.81 -3.17 13.89
CA VAL A 286 12.79 -3.60 14.84
C VAL A 286 13.34 -3.70 16.26
N SER A 287 12.49 -3.55 17.24
CA SER A 287 12.83 -3.51 18.66
C SER A 287 13.54 -4.74 19.23
N GLY A 288 13.57 -5.84 18.48
CA GLY A 288 14.37 -7.04 18.81
C GLY A 288 15.87 -6.91 18.55
N GLU A 289 16.30 -5.87 17.83
CA GLU A 289 17.72 -5.59 17.58
C GLU A 289 18.40 -5.03 18.83
N LYS A 290 19.71 -5.26 18.94
CA LYS A 290 20.51 -4.84 20.11
C LYS A 290 20.94 -3.37 20.08
N THR A 291 20.67 -2.69 18.99
CA THR A 291 21.03 -1.28 18.75
C THR A 291 19.79 -0.53 18.28
N THR A 292 19.55 0.63 18.85
CA THR A 292 18.47 1.52 18.45
C THR A 292 18.69 2.05 17.04
N ALA A 293 17.66 2.07 16.20
CA ALA A 293 17.76 2.58 14.85
C ALA A 293 16.41 3.14 14.35
N GLN A 294 16.40 3.71 13.16
CA GLN A 294 15.20 4.29 12.55
C GLN A 294 14.38 3.23 11.79
N GLN A 295 13.11 3.06 12.18
CA GLN A 295 12.26 2.06 11.52
C GLN A 295 11.73 2.47 10.14
N SER A 296 11.69 3.78 9.81
CA SER A 296 10.96 4.27 8.65
C SER A 296 11.56 5.54 8.04
N ALA A 297 12.89 5.72 8.16
CA ALA A 297 13.57 6.91 7.67
C ALA A 297 13.28 7.17 6.18
N LEU A 298 12.95 8.43 5.83
CA LEU A 298 12.78 8.83 4.44
C LEU A 298 14.09 8.75 3.67
N PHE A 299 15.19 9.18 4.29
CA PHE A 299 16.55 9.13 3.75
C PHE A 299 17.49 8.53 4.80
N ALA A 300 18.39 7.69 4.36
CA ALA A 300 19.52 7.18 5.15
C ALA A 300 20.74 6.98 4.27
N GLU A 301 21.93 7.12 4.85
CA GLU A 301 23.20 6.75 4.22
C GLU A 301 23.57 5.34 4.69
N ASN A 302 23.87 4.45 3.74
CA ASN A 302 24.30 3.06 4.00
C ASN A 302 23.33 2.22 4.83
N ASP A 303 22.02 2.56 4.76
CA ASP A 303 20.96 1.86 5.49
C ASP A 303 19.65 1.85 4.68
N PHE A 304 18.66 1.10 5.17
CA PHE A 304 17.32 1.11 4.58
C PHE A 304 16.66 2.48 4.72
N SER A 305 15.94 2.87 3.67
CA SER A 305 15.16 4.09 3.66
C SER A 305 14.04 4.02 2.62
N VAL A 306 13.03 4.85 2.78
CA VAL A 306 11.94 4.99 1.79
C VAL A 306 12.50 5.36 0.42
N ASP A 307 13.42 6.32 0.34
CA ASP A 307 14.05 6.72 -0.94
C ASP A 307 14.87 5.58 -1.56
N GLY A 308 15.57 4.80 -0.73
CA GLY A 308 16.29 3.60 -1.14
C GLY A 308 15.36 2.54 -1.73
N THR A 309 14.23 2.27 -1.05
CA THR A 309 13.19 1.35 -1.51
C THR A 309 12.61 1.78 -2.85
N VAL A 310 12.17 3.03 -2.97
CA VAL A 310 11.65 3.59 -4.22
C VAL A 310 12.65 3.43 -5.36
N LYS A 311 13.91 3.80 -5.13
CA LYS A 311 14.97 3.64 -6.13
C LYS A 311 15.22 2.19 -6.52
N ALA A 312 15.13 1.26 -5.56
CA ALA A 312 15.32 -0.17 -5.81
C ALA A 312 14.24 -0.73 -6.76
N TRP A 313 12.98 -0.35 -6.57
CA TRP A 313 11.87 -0.75 -7.43
C TRP A 313 11.92 -0.08 -8.81
N LEU A 314 12.19 1.24 -8.87
CA LEU A 314 12.34 1.98 -10.13
C LEU A 314 13.44 1.38 -11.02
N ARG A 315 14.62 1.08 -10.46
CA ARG A 315 15.75 0.47 -11.20
C ARG A 315 15.41 -0.90 -11.80
N ARG A 316 14.42 -1.61 -11.23
CA ARG A 316 13.94 -2.91 -11.73
C ARG A 316 12.77 -2.80 -12.70
N GLY A 317 12.40 -1.57 -13.11
CA GLY A 317 11.40 -1.32 -14.14
C GLY A 317 9.98 -1.10 -13.62
N ALA A 318 9.80 -0.83 -12.33
CA ALA A 318 8.50 -0.42 -11.81
C ALA A 318 8.17 1.01 -12.25
N PRO A 319 6.98 1.29 -12.81
CA PRO A 319 6.56 2.65 -13.12
C PRO A 319 6.29 3.46 -11.85
N ALA A 320 6.81 4.69 -11.75
CA ALA A 320 6.69 5.52 -10.56
C ALA A 320 5.24 5.70 -10.07
N HIS A 321 4.30 5.95 -11.01
CA HIS A 321 2.88 6.16 -10.71
C HIS A 321 2.16 4.92 -10.15
N LYS A 322 2.78 3.73 -10.16
CA LYS A 322 2.28 2.49 -9.55
C LYS A 322 2.88 2.20 -8.18
N LEU A 323 3.88 2.97 -7.73
CA LEU A 323 4.52 2.79 -6.44
C LEU A 323 3.81 3.63 -5.37
N VAL A 324 3.20 2.97 -4.41
CA VAL A 324 2.52 3.59 -3.25
C VAL A 324 3.40 3.38 -2.02
N VAL A 325 3.76 4.45 -1.32
CA VAL A 325 4.74 4.41 -0.23
C VAL A 325 4.07 4.05 1.09
N GLY A 326 4.51 2.97 1.72
CA GLY A 326 4.08 2.57 3.07
C GLY A 326 4.61 3.52 4.15
N MET A 327 3.75 3.85 5.10
CA MET A 327 4.01 4.74 6.23
C MET A 327 3.43 4.12 7.50
N PRO A 328 4.20 4.01 8.60
CA PRO A 328 3.69 3.41 9.82
C PRO A 328 2.86 4.41 10.63
N PHE A 329 1.76 3.92 11.20
CA PHE A 329 1.01 4.64 12.25
C PHE A 329 1.38 4.13 13.64
N TYR A 330 2.50 3.46 13.78
CA TYR A 330 3.07 2.94 15.02
C TYR A 330 4.56 3.25 15.10
N GLY A 331 5.14 3.04 16.27
CA GLY A 331 6.57 3.15 16.48
C GLY A 331 7.22 1.85 16.93
N GLN A 332 8.52 1.74 16.70
CA GLN A 332 9.39 0.71 17.26
C GLN A 332 10.15 1.28 18.46
N GLY A 333 10.23 0.52 19.57
CA GLY A 333 10.78 1.02 20.81
C GLY A 333 11.76 0.07 21.50
N TRP A 334 12.82 0.64 22.05
CA TRP A 334 13.86 -0.05 22.82
C TRP A 334 13.93 0.52 24.23
N THR A 335 14.23 -0.34 25.20
CA THR A 335 14.48 0.06 26.60
C THR A 335 15.85 -0.38 27.05
N GLY A 336 16.34 0.18 28.18
CA GLY A 336 17.68 -0.05 28.68
C GLY A 336 18.74 0.47 27.72
N VAL A 337 18.45 1.59 27.05
CA VAL A 337 19.39 2.25 26.14
C VAL A 337 20.53 2.84 26.97
N THR A 338 21.78 2.51 26.59
CA THR A 338 23.00 2.99 27.24
C THR A 338 23.83 3.79 26.24
N GLY A 339 24.60 4.76 26.69
CA GLY A 339 25.48 5.55 25.81
C GLY A 339 25.13 7.04 25.71
N GLY A 340 23.94 7.45 26.15
CA GLY A 340 23.57 8.85 26.23
C GLY A 340 23.28 9.53 24.88
N GLY A 341 23.49 10.84 24.80
CA GLY A 341 23.16 11.63 23.61
C GLY A 341 21.64 11.70 23.35
N ASP A 342 21.23 11.48 22.11
CA ASP A 342 19.84 11.42 21.69
C ASP A 342 19.28 10.00 21.67
N GLY A 343 20.06 9.01 22.13
CA GLY A 343 19.70 7.60 22.24
C GLY A 343 19.72 6.82 20.91
N LEU A 344 19.92 7.47 19.77
CA LEU A 344 19.96 6.80 18.46
C LEU A 344 21.32 6.16 18.19
N GLY A 345 21.32 4.95 17.59
CA GLY A 345 22.55 4.19 17.32
C GLY A 345 23.23 3.64 18.59
N GLN A 346 22.49 3.53 19.71
CA GLN A 346 23.03 3.10 21.00
C GLN A 346 22.64 1.66 21.34
N PRO A 347 23.48 0.94 22.12
CA PRO A 347 23.11 -0.36 22.64
C PRO A 347 21.83 -0.28 23.48
N ALA A 348 20.98 -1.30 23.37
CA ALA A 348 19.74 -1.43 24.13
C ALA A 348 19.57 -2.83 24.69
N ALA A 349 18.84 -2.93 25.82
CA ALA A 349 18.59 -4.21 26.48
C ALA A 349 17.54 -5.06 25.75
N GLY A 350 16.54 -4.43 25.12
CA GLY A 350 15.47 -5.13 24.40
C GLY A 350 14.27 -4.24 24.08
N PRO A 351 13.14 -4.86 23.72
CA PRO A 351 11.91 -4.14 23.38
C PRO A 351 11.37 -3.31 24.55
N ALA A 352 10.92 -2.08 24.27
CA ALA A 352 10.24 -1.24 25.26
C ALA A 352 8.87 -1.82 25.64
N PRO A 353 8.41 -1.67 26.89
CA PRO A 353 7.03 -1.97 27.25
C PRO A 353 6.04 -1.15 26.43
N ALA A 354 4.97 -1.80 25.95
CA ALA A 354 3.97 -1.17 25.10
C ALA A 354 2.57 -1.69 25.42
N THR A 355 1.54 -1.05 24.87
CA THR A 355 0.13 -1.36 25.17
C THR A 355 -0.28 -2.75 24.65
N TRP A 356 0.14 -3.13 23.44
CA TRP A 356 -0.31 -4.36 22.79
C TRP A 356 0.82 -5.40 22.64
N THR A 357 1.95 -4.97 22.14
CA THR A 357 3.08 -5.85 21.86
C THR A 357 4.36 -5.13 22.24
N ALA A 358 5.15 -5.70 23.16
CA ALA A 358 6.41 -5.10 23.56
C ALA A 358 7.26 -4.71 22.35
N GLY A 359 7.74 -3.48 22.36
CA GLY A 359 8.54 -2.89 21.29
C GLY A 359 7.75 -2.29 20.13
N SER A 360 6.40 -2.44 20.10
CA SER A 360 5.55 -1.82 19.08
C SER A 360 4.40 -1.06 19.74
N GLU A 361 4.30 0.25 19.52
CA GLU A 361 3.28 1.09 20.15
C GLU A 361 2.54 1.96 19.14
N ASP A 362 1.21 2.07 19.29
CA ASP A 362 0.36 2.89 18.43
C ASP A 362 0.72 4.38 18.54
N TYR A 363 0.65 5.10 17.41
CA TYR A 363 0.89 6.55 17.38
C TYR A 363 0.07 7.32 18.42
N LYS A 364 -1.22 7.01 18.58
CA LYS A 364 -2.09 7.68 19.55
C LYS A 364 -1.58 7.62 21.00
N HIS A 365 -0.77 6.59 21.33
CA HIS A 365 -0.11 6.46 22.64
C HIS A 365 1.25 7.16 22.65
N LEU A 366 2.03 7.02 21.58
CA LEU A 366 3.31 7.75 21.43
C LEU A 366 3.13 9.26 21.46
N LYS A 367 2.02 9.76 20.88
CA LYS A 367 1.64 11.17 20.98
C LYS A 367 1.50 11.60 22.44
N LYS A 368 0.84 10.78 23.28
CA LYS A 368 0.71 11.10 24.73
C LYS A 368 2.07 11.13 25.42
N LEU A 369 3.00 10.25 25.03
CA LEU A 369 4.39 10.28 25.56
C LEU A 369 5.11 11.56 25.09
N ALA A 370 4.98 11.95 23.84
CA ALA A 370 5.54 13.18 23.32
C ALA A 370 4.98 14.43 24.04
N ASP A 371 3.68 14.44 24.32
CA ASP A 371 2.99 15.56 24.98
C ASP A 371 3.24 15.60 26.50
N SER A 372 3.72 14.51 27.11
CA SER A 372 3.93 14.41 28.58
C SER A 372 5.06 15.27 29.12
N GLY A 373 6.00 15.69 28.25
CA GLY A 373 7.23 16.36 28.66
C GLY A 373 8.29 15.45 29.27
N THR A 374 8.03 14.13 29.43
CA THR A 374 8.98 13.14 29.93
C THR A 374 10.02 12.76 28.88
N TYR A 375 9.61 12.73 27.63
CA TYR A 375 10.45 12.40 26.49
C TYR A 375 10.88 13.66 25.74
N THR A 376 12.13 13.67 25.26
CA THR A 376 12.61 14.66 24.32
C THR A 376 12.34 14.19 22.89
N LEU A 377 11.69 15.03 22.10
CA LEU A 377 11.47 14.77 20.67
C LEU A 377 12.67 15.21 19.85
N TYR A 378 13.25 14.29 19.11
CA TYR A 378 14.31 14.52 18.16
C TYR A 378 13.83 14.36 16.73
N ARG A 379 14.52 15.00 15.79
CA ARG A 379 14.23 14.92 14.36
C ARG A 379 15.49 14.75 13.55
N GLY A 380 15.43 13.86 12.59
CA GLY A 380 16.48 13.68 11.61
C GLY A 380 16.51 14.77 10.53
N PRO A 381 17.54 14.74 9.66
CA PRO A 381 17.68 15.71 8.59
C PRO A 381 16.41 15.83 7.73
N LYS A 382 16.04 17.07 7.37
CA LYS A 382 14.88 17.39 6.52
C LYS A 382 13.54 16.88 7.09
N ASN A 383 13.44 16.63 8.40
CA ASN A 383 12.27 16.02 9.04
C ASN A 383 11.87 14.68 8.39
N GLY A 384 12.83 13.90 7.93
CA GLY A 384 12.59 12.61 7.26
C GLY A 384 12.35 11.45 8.22
N HIS A 385 12.55 11.64 9.52
CA HIS A 385 12.23 10.71 10.61
C HIS A 385 12.19 11.46 11.95
N ALA A 386 11.58 10.82 12.97
CA ALA A 386 11.50 11.35 14.33
C ALA A 386 11.65 10.24 15.36
N TRP A 387 12.09 10.61 16.59
CA TRP A 387 12.13 9.69 17.71
C TRP A 387 11.99 10.44 19.04
N LEU A 388 11.51 9.71 20.03
CA LEU A 388 11.42 10.15 21.43
C LEU A 388 12.50 9.43 22.24
N PHE A 389 13.10 10.13 23.18
CA PHE A 389 14.07 9.55 24.09
C PHE A 389 13.96 10.19 25.49
N ASP A 390 13.91 9.36 26.54
CA ASP A 390 13.80 9.80 27.95
C ASP A 390 15.09 9.61 28.76
N GLY A 391 16.20 9.17 28.09
CA GLY A 391 17.45 8.81 28.72
C GLY A 391 17.67 7.29 28.86
N THR A 392 16.61 6.47 28.76
CA THR A 392 16.66 5.01 28.89
C THR A 392 15.79 4.27 27.87
N THR A 393 14.73 4.90 27.39
CA THR A 393 13.78 4.32 26.42
C THR A 393 13.69 5.19 25.19
N LEU A 394 13.85 4.59 24.01
CA LEU A 394 13.75 5.25 22.71
C LEU A 394 12.55 4.68 21.94
N TRP A 395 11.78 5.57 21.31
CA TRP A 395 10.73 5.24 20.36
C TRP A 395 10.97 5.95 19.04
N THR A 396 11.19 5.21 17.95
CA THR A 396 11.22 5.76 16.59
C THR A 396 9.84 5.65 15.95
N TYR A 397 9.33 6.72 15.33
CA TYR A 397 7.98 6.77 14.80
C TYR A 397 7.80 7.89 13.77
N ASP A 398 6.68 7.88 13.07
CA ASP A 398 6.29 8.95 12.18
C ASP A 398 5.22 9.82 12.84
N ASP A 399 5.49 11.12 12.98
CA ASP A 399 4.50 12.11 13.42
C ASP A 399 3.92 12.89 12.23
N PRO A 400 2.95 13.80 12.43
CA PRO A 400 2.35 14.57 11.33
C PRO A 400 3.36 15.37 10.48
N THR A 401 4.50 15.76 11.07
CA THR A 401 5.55 16.50 10.34
C THR A 401 6.32 15.57 9.41
N VAL A 402 6.71 14.40 9.89
CA VAL A 402 7.37 13.37 9.08
C VAL A 402 6.45 12.90 7.96
N LEU A 403 5.19 12.61 8.26
CA LEU A 403 4.24 12.13 7.26
C LEU A 403 3.95 13.18 6.17
N ARG A 404 3.82 14.47 6.52
CA ARG A 404 3.73 15.54 5.50
C ARG A 404 4.97 15.59 4.63
N THR A 405 6.15 15.40 5.20
CA THR A 405 7.41 15.36 4.43
C THR A 405 7.45 14.18 3.48
N LYS A 406 7.10 12.97 3.94
CA LYS A 406 7.01 11.76 3.11
C LYS A 406 5.95 11.91 2.01
N ALA A 407 4.78 12.44 2.32
CA ALA A 407 3.71 12.69 1.35
C ALA A 407 4.14 13.74 0.29
N SER A 408 4.85 14.78 0.69
CA SER A 408 5.43 15.75 -0.24
C SER A 408 6.50 15.11 -1.14
N TYR A 409 7.32 14.21 -0.62
CA TYR A 409 8.26 13.42 -1.40
C TYR A 409 7.53 12.55 -2.44
N VAL A 410 6.47 11.84 -2.04
CA VAL A 410 5.63 11.03 -2.95
C VAL A 410 5.12 11.89 -4.12
N ARG A 411 4.58 13.06 -3.84
CA ARG A 411 4.09 13.99 -4.87
C ARG A 411 5.21 14.47 -5.78
N GLN A 412 6.33 14.93 -5.22
CA GLN A 412 7.46 15.47 -5.98
C GLN A 412 8.12 14.44 -6.90
N ARG A 413 8.07 13.16 -6.52
CA ARG A 413 8.60 12.05 -7.31
C ARG A 413 7.60 11.45 -8.29
N GLY A 414 6.37 11.97 -8.35
CA GLY A 414 5.32 11.43 -9.22
C GLY A 414 4.93 9.99 -8.87
N LEU A 415 5.04 9.61 -7.59
CA LEU A 415 4.68 8.27 -7.13
C LEU A 415 3.16 8.08 -7.04
N GLY A 416 2.72 6.84 -6.97
CA GLY A 416 1.31 6.44 -7.01
C GLY A 416 0.47 6.88 -5.80
N GLY A 417 1.10 7.15 -4.65
CA GLY A 417 0.39 7.56 -3.45
C GLY A 417 1.07 7.15 -2.15
N ALA A 418 0.30 7.13 -1.08
CA ALA A 418 0.70 6.69 0.26
C ALA A 418 -0.20 5.55 0.74
N MET A 419 0.38 4.61 1.48
CA MET A 419 -0.32 3.53 2.18
C MET A 419 0.03 3.61 3.66
N VAL A 420 -0.89 3.23 4.54
CA VAL A 420 -0.65 3.24 5.99
C VAL A 420 -0.94 1.89 6.63
N TRP A 421 -0.07 1.48 7.54
CA TRP A 421 -0.25 0.37 8.47
C TRP A 421 -0.19 0.93 9.89
N SER A 422 -1.29 0.92 10.68
CA SER A 422 -2.68 0.62 10.34
C SER A 422 -3.60 1.71 10.88
N LEU A 423 -4.80 1.79 10.34
CA LEU A 423 -5.73 2.90 10.61
C LEU A 423 -6.17 3.00 12.07
N ASP A 424 -6.21 1.87 12.78
CA ASP A 424 -6.59 1.76 14.20
C ASP A 424 -5.56 2.36 15.18
N ALA A 425 -4.36 2.69 14.69
CA ALA A 425 -3.29 3.29 15.49
C ALA A 425 -3.25 4.84 15.44
N ASP A 426 -4.04 5.46 14.55
CA ASP A 426 -4.18 6.93 14.48
C ASP A 426 -4.96 7.48 15.68
N THR A 427 -4.92 8.79 15.84
CA THR A 427 -5.78 9.49 16.83
C THR A 427 -7.26 9.41 16.44
N PRO A 428 -8.20 9.52 17.40
CA PRO A 428 -9.64 9.45 17.11
C PRO A 428 -10.15 10.49 16.11
N ASP A 429 -9.42 11.58 15.87
CA ASP A 429 -9.73 12.64 14.90
C ASP A 429 -8.92 12.53 13.59
N GLY A 430 -8.15 11.45 13.41
CA GLY A 430 -7.42 11.14 12.18
C GLY A 430 -6.29 12.14 11.88
N GLU A 431 -5.44 12.44 12.86
CA GLU A 431 -4.35 13.41 12.74
C GLU A 431 -3.34 13.00 11.67
N LEU A 432 -2.91 11.72 11.68
CA LEU A 432 -1.88 11.23 10.75
C LEU A 432 -2.40 11.14 9.32
N ILE A 433 -3.58 10.57 9.10
CA ILE A 433 -4.16 10.50 7.74
C ILE A 433 -4.43 11.91 7.19
N THR A 434 -4.80 12.86 8.04
CA THR A 434 -4.96 14.28 7.66
C THR A 434 -3.63 14.89 7.24
N ALA A 435 -2.54 14.56 7.91
CA ALA A 435 -1.21 15.03 7.55
C ALA A 435 -0.76 14.50 6.17
N ILE A 436 -1.03 13.23 5.88
CA ILE A 436 -0.76 12.61 4.58
C ILE A 436 -1.59 13.29 3.49
N ASP A 437 -2.90 13.42 3.69
CA ASP A 437 -3.80 14.05 2.72
C ASP A 437 -3.34 15.45 2.35
N ARG A 438 -3.01 16.29 3.36
CA ARG A 438 -2.47 17.63 3.15
C ARG A 438 -1.13 17.62 2.39
N GLY A 439 -0.26 16.65 2.66
CA GLY A 439 1.03 16.52 1.97
C GLY A 439 0.89 16.14 0.50
N LEU A 440 -0.08 15.28 0.17
CA LEU A 440 -0.37 14.85 -1.19
C LEU A 440 -1.11 15.92 -2.02
N THR A 441 -1.96 16.74 -1.38
CA THR A 441 -2.83 17.71 -2.08
C THR A 441 -2.24 19.12 -2.22
N ARG A 442 -1.29 19.54 -1.38
CA ARG A 442 -0.68 20.87 -1.49
C ARG A 442 0.07 21.04 -2.81
N ARG A 443 -0.35 22.01 -3.60
CA ARG A 443 0.38 22.55 -4.76
C ARG A 443 1.47 23.52 -4.33
#